data_1821285bfbd8dd4b73256ec1253a05a4
#
_entry.id   1821285bfbd8dd4b73256ec1253a05a4
#
_cell.length_a   1.000
_cell.length_b   1.000
_cell.length_c   1.000
_cell.angle_alpha   90.00
_cell.angle_beta   90.00
_cell.angle_gamma   90.00
#
_symmetry.space_group_name_H-M   'P 1'
#
loop_
_entity.id
_entity.type
_entity.pdbx_description
1 polymer ?
#
loop_
_entity_poly.entity_id
_entity_poly.type
_entity_poly.pdbx_seq_one_letter_code
_entity_poly.pdbx_strand_id
1 'polypeptide(L)'
;MRFLANENSPLASVHKLKSAGLDIVSVIPMIAGANDEQVLAHARQEAQVILTFDRDYGELIYRQKLPVPAGIIYFRFAPLTPEEPAEYLLNLLDDSKIRLEAKFTVAGRERLRQRPLPK
;
A
#
# COMPACT_ATOMS: atom_id res chain seq x y z
N MET A 1 9.08 -7.69 -5.23
CA MET A 1 7.77 -7.23 -4.73
C MET A 1 7.34 -6.00 -5.51
N ARG A 2 6.09 -5.99 -5.95
CA ARG A 2 5.53 -4.90 -6.75
C ARG A 2 4.59 -4.08 -5.89
N PHE A 3 4.59 -2.75 -6.08
CA PHE A 3 3.78 -1.83 -5.29
C PHE A 3 2.87 -1.00 -6.19
N LEU A 4 1.66 -0.72 -5.67
CA LEU A 4 0.70 0.16 -6.32
C LEU A 4 0.35 1.27 -5.34
N ALA A 5 0.76 2.50 -5.65
CA ALA A 5 0.45 3.65 -4.81
C ALA A 5 -0.94 4.18 -5.16
N ASN A 6 -1.85 4.20 -4.17
CA ASN A 6 -3.18 4.77 -4.36
C ASN A 6 -3.08 6.27 -4.64
N GLU A 7 -4.12 6.84 -5.25
CA GLU A 7 -4.12 8.23 -5.71
C GLU A 7 -3.89 9.26 -4.59
N ASN A 8 -4.17 8.88 -3.33
CA ASN A 8 -3.91 9.76 -2.18
C ASN A 8 -2.46 9.72 -1.70
N SER A 9 -1.59 8.96 -2.36
CA SER A 9 -0.18 8.87 -1.98
C SER A 9 0.60 10.07 -2.53
N PRO A 10 1.46 10.71 -1.71
CA PRO A 10 2.28 11.82 -2.20
C PRO A 10 3.21 11.38 -3.33
N LEU A 11 3.24 12.15 -4.42
CA LEU A 11 4.11 11.84 -5.56
C LEU A 11 5.59 11.84 -5.19
N ALA A 12 5.99 12.69 -4.24
CA ALA A 12 7.38 12.71 -3.77
C ALA A 12 7.79 11.38 -3.17
N SER A 13 6.88 10.71 -2.44
CA SER A 13 7.14 9.36 -1.93
C SER A 13 7.26 8.34 -3.05
N VAL A 14 6.39 8.41 -4.05
CA VAL A 14 6.47 7.50 -5.21
C VAL A 14 7.81 7.66 -5.93
N HIS A 15 8.24 8.90 -6.16
CA HIS A 15 9.53 9.18 -6.80
C HIS A 15 10.70 8.66 -5.97
N LYS A 16 10.65 8.87 -4.65
CA LYS A 16 11.70 8.40 -3.74
C LYS A 16 11.82 6.88 -3.76
N LEU A 17 10.70 6.17 -3.76
CA LEU A 17 10.69 4.71 -3.80
C LEU A 17 11.20 4.19 -5.14
N LYS A 18 10.84 4.82 -6.25
CA LYS A 18 11.41 4.48 -7.57
C LYS A 18 12.91 4.67 -7.59
N SER A 19 13.39 5.79 -7.05
CA SER A 19 14.83 6.07 -6.98
C SER A 19 15.58 5.06 -6.12
N ALA A 20 14.91 4.47 -5.15
CA ALA A 20 15.49 3.41 -4.31
C ALA A 20 15.47 2.03 -4.99
N GLY A 21 14.96 1.94 -6.21
CA GLY A 21 14.95 0.70 -6.97
C GLY A 21 13.69 -0.15 -6.82
N LEU A 22 12.64 0.37 -6.19
CA LEU A 22 11.40 -0.38 -6.03
C LEU A 22 10.57 -0.36 -7.31
N ASP A 23 9.90 -1.49 -7.57
CA ASP A 23 8.92 -1.59 -8.65
C ASP A 23 7.59 -1.03 -8.13
N ILE A 24 7.34 0.24 -8.40
CA ILE A 24 6.16 0.95 -7.92
C ILE A 24 5.53 1.75 -9.04
N VAL A 25 4.21 1.69 -9.11
CA VAL A 25 3.41 2.50 -10.04
C VAL A 25 2.31 3.23 -9.27
N SER A 26 1.83 4.32 -9.84
CA SER A 26 0.75 5.11 -9.27
C SER A 26 -0.57 4.79 -9.97
N VAL A 27 -1.66 4.79 -9.21
CA VAL A 27 -3.00 4.53 -9.74
C VAL A 27 -3.41 5.56 -10.80
N ILE A 28 -3.10 6.84 -10.56
CA ILE A 28 -3.61 7.95 -11.39
C ILE A 28 -3.31 7.79 -12.88
N PRO A 29 -2.07 7.53 -13.31
CA PRO A 29 -1.80 7.39 -14.74
C PRO A 29 -2.33 6.09 -15.34
N MET A 30 -2.58 5.06 -14.54
CA MET A 30 -2.93 3.74 -15.03
C MET A 30 -4.43 3.48 -15.09
N ILE A 31 -5.17 3.96 -14.08
CA ILE A 31 -6.59 3.67 -13.92
C ILE A 31 -7.30 4.94 -13.48
N ALA A 32 -7.25 5.97 -14.32
CA ALA A 32 -7.88 7.26 -14.01
C ALA A 32 -9.38 7.06 -13.75
N GLY A 33 -9.88 7.56 -12.62
CA GLY A 33 -11.28 7.43 -12.24
C GLY A 33 -11.68 6.06 -11.70
N ALA A 34 -10.72 5.17 -11.44
CA ALA A 34 -11.03 3.85 -10.90
C ALA A 34 -11.57 3.94 -9.47
N ASN A 35 -12.57 3.11 -9.15
CA ASN A 35 -13.04 2.94 -7.78
C ASN A 35 -12.14 1.92 -7.04
N ASP A 36 -12.37 1.78 -5.73
CA ASP A 36 -11.55 0.91 -4.88
C ASP A 36 -11.59 -0.55 -5.32
N GLU A 37 -12.75 -1.02 -5.79
CA GLU A 37 -12.88 -2.40 -6.26
C GLU A 37 -11.99 -2.64 -7.49
N GLN A 38 -11.95 -1.69 -8.43
CA GLN A 38 -11.11 -1.78 -9.62
C GLN A 38 -9.62 -1.74 -9.24
N VAL A 39 -9.25 -0.92 -8.26
CA VAL A 39 -7.87 -0.85 -7.76
C VAL A 39 -7.46 -2.19 -7.16
N LEU A 40 -8.33 -2.78 -6.33
CA LEU A 40 -8.07 -4.09 -5.72
C LEU A 40 -7.94 -5.19 -6.77
N ALA A 41 -8.83 -5.22 -7.76
CA ALA A 41 -8.79 -6.21 -8.81
C ALA A 41 -7.50 -6.10 -9.63
N HIS A 42 -7.07 -4.89 -9.96
CA HIS A 42 -5.82 -4.65 -10.67
C HIS A 42 -4.62 -5.11 -9.85
N ALA A 43 -4.58 -4.76 -8.58
CA ALA A 43 -3.48 -5.14 -7.70
C ALA A 43 -3.41 -6.66 -7.52
N ARG A 44 -4.56 -7.34 -7.46
CA ARG A 44 -4.58 -8.81 -7.41
C ARG A 44 -4.02 -9.40 -8.69
N GLN A 45 -4.46 -8.92 -9.84
CA GLN A 45 -4.01 -9.43 -11.14
C GLN A 45 -2.50 -9.24 -11.32
N GLU A 46 -1.97 -8.11 -10.90
CA GLU A 46 -0.56 -7.75 -11.05
C GLU A 46 0.31 -8.15 -9.86
N ALA A 47 -0.28 -8.82 -8.86
CA ALA A 47 0.40 -9.25 -7.64
C ALA A 47 1.11 -8.08 -6.94
N GLN A 48 0.37 -7.00 -6.71
CA GLN A 48 0.92 -5.77 -6.12
C GLN A 48 0.52 -5.61 -4.66
N VAL A 49 1.40 -4.97 -3.89
CA VAL A 49 1.10 -4.48 -2.54
C VAL A 49 0.59 -3.05 -2.67
N ILE A 50 -0.60 -2.78 -2.18
CA ILE A 50 -1.20 -1.46 -2.24
C ILE A 50 -0.68 -0.59 -1.10
N LEU A 51 -0.29 0.65 -1.43
CA LEU A 51 0.05 1.68 -0.46
C LEU A 51 -1.10 2.69 -0.44
N THR A 52 -1.71 2.91 0.73
CA THR A 52 -2.88 3.76 0.82
C THR A 52 -2.96 4.49 2.16
N PHE A 53 -3.66 5.63 2.16
CA PHE A 53 -4.05 6.36 3.38
C PHE A 53 -5.53 6.18 3.68
N ASP A 54 -6.23 5.33 2.91
CA ASP A 54 -7.67 5.11 3.06
C ASP A 54 -7.93 3.93 4.00
N ARG A 55 -8.57 4.20 5.14
CA ARG A 55 -8.90 3.20 6.15
C ARG A 55 -9.95 2.19 5.67
N ASP A 56 -10.72 2.53 4.63
CA ASP A 56 -11.84 1.71 4.19
C ASP A 56 -11.42 0.42 3.51
N TYR A 57 -10.15 0.27 3.12
CA TYR A 57 -9.67 -0.96 2.50
C TYR A 57 -9.83 -2.19 3.41
N GLY A 58 -9.71 -2.00 4.74
CA GLY A 58 -9.95 -3.10 5.66
C GLY A 58 -11.36 -3.65 5.55
N GLU A 59 -12.35 -2.78 5.50
CA GLU A 59 -13.74 -3.19 5.34
C GLU A 59 -13.98 -3.86 3.99
N LEU A 60 -13.44 -3.29 2.92
CA LEU A 60 -13.60 -3.85 1.58
C LEU A 60 -13.10 -5.28 1.50
N ILE A 61 -11.96 -5.58 2.12
CA ILE A 61 -11.35 -6.89 2.09
C ILE A 61 -12.05 -7.88 3.02
N TYR A 62 -12.27 -7.49 4.28
CA TYR A 62 -12.73 -8.43 5.30
C TYR A 62 -14.24 -8.59 5.36
N ARG A 63 -14.99 -7.55 5.09
CA ARG A 63 -16.47 -7.59 5.14
C ARG A 63 -17.10 -7.78 3.77
N GLN A 64 -16.66 -7.02 2.78
CA GLN A 64 -17.24 -7.08 1.44
C GLN A 64 -16.58 -8.13 0.55
N LYS A 65 -15.47 -8.72 1.01
CA LYS A 65 -14.78 -9.82 0.32
C LYS A 65 -14.40 -9.48 -1.11
N LEU A 66 -13.99 -8.24 -1.36
CA LEU A 66 -13.50 -7.81 -2.65
C LEU A 66 -12.14 -8.47 -2.97
N PRO A 67 -11.68 -8.39 -4.23
CA PRO A 67 -10.42 -9.03 -4.62
C PRO A 67 -9.26 -8.69 -3.69
N VAL A 68 -8.45 -9.69 -3.36
CA VAL A 68 -7.36 -9.58 -2.38
C VAL A 68 -6.04 -9.37 -3.14
N PRO A 69 -5.34 -8.24 -2.92
CA PRO A 69 -4.04 -7.99 -3.54
C PRO A 69 -2.93 -8.78 -2.85
N ALA A 70 -1.69 -8.63 -3.32
CA ALA A 70 -0.55 -9.31 -2.71
C ALA A 70 -0.28 -8.85 -1.27
N GLY A 71 -0.65 -7.61 -0.96
CA GLY A 71 -0.57 -7.04 0.38
C GLY A 71 -1.20 -5.67 0.40
N ILE A 72 -1.45 -5.14 1.59
CA ILE A 72 -1.94 -3.76 1.76
C ILE A 72 -1.16 -3.12 2.89
N ILE A 73 -0.68 -1.91 2.65
CA ILE A 73 -0.09 -1.07 3.69
C ILE A 73 -0.95 0.18 3.82
N TYR A 74 -1.61 0.30 4.95
CA TYR A 74 -2.42 1.45 5.30
C TYR A 74 -1.61 2.36 6.21
N PHE A 75 -1.23 3.54 5.71
CA PHE A 75 -0.52 4.54 6.50
C PHE A 75 -1.53 5.30 7.35
N ARG A 76 -1.50 5.06 8.66
CA ARG A 76 -2.44 5.64 9.61
C ARG A 76 -1.84 6.85 10.30
N PHE A 77 -1.40 7.84 9.50
CA PHE A 77 -0.89 9.10 10.02
C PHE A 77 -0.95 10.17 8.94
N ALA A 78 -0.93 11.42 9.36
CA ALA A 78 -0.77 12.54 8.43
C ALA A 78 0.73 12.77 8.22
N PRO A 79 1.24 12.67 6.98
CA PRO A 79 2.66 12.85 6.73
C PRO A 79 3.15 14.24 7.15
N LEU A 80 4.30 14.29 7.82
CA LEU A 80 4.96 15.56 8.16
C LEU A 80 5.68 16.13 6.95
N THR A 81 6.16 15.24 6.05
CA THR A 81 6.74 15.62 4.77
C THR A 81 6.18 14.71 3.68
N PRO A 82 6.21 15.15 2.40
CA PRO A 82 5.74 14.29 1.30
C PRO A 82 6.56 13.01 1.14
N GLU A 83 7.79 12.96 1.65
CA GLU A 83 8.68 11.80 1.56
C GLU A 83 8.53 10.84 2.75
N GLU A 84 7.84 11.24 3.81
CA GLU A 84 7.76 10.43 5.03
C GLU A 84 7.19 9.02 4.79
N PRO A 85 6.11 8.84 4.00
CA PRO A 85 5.62 7.49 3.73
C PRO A 85 6.66 6.59 3.06
N ALA A 86 7.46 7.16 2.14
CA ALA A 86 8.54 6.41 1.49
C ALA A 86 9.60 5.99 2.49
N GLU A 87 10.01 6.91 3.36
CA GLU A 87 11.01 6.60 4.39
C GLU A 87 10.51 5.51 5.33
N TYR A 88 9.25 5.56 5.70
CA TYR A 88 8.62 4.54 6.53
C TYR A 88 8.69 3.17 5.84
N LEU A 89 8.28 3.11 4.58
CA LEU A 89 8.28 1.85 3.83
C LEU A 89 9.70 1.29 3.68
N LEU A 90 10.68 2.14 3.36
CA LEU A 90 12.06 1.68 3.22
C LEU A 90 12.58 1.09 4.52
N ASN A 91 12.22 1.67 5.67
CA ASN A 91 12.59 1.12 6.97
C ASN A 91 11.94 -0.23 7.22
N LEU A 92 10.68 -0.42 6.82
CA LEU A 92 10.00 -1.72 6.93
C LEU A 92 10.70 -2.77 6.07
N LEU A 93 11.10 -2.41 4.85
CA LEU A 93 11.76 -3.35 3.94
C LEU A 93 13.13 -3.78 4.44
N ASP A 94 13.80 -2.94 5.22
CA ASP A 94 15.09 -3.26 5.83
C ASP A 94 14.97 -4.20 7.02
N ASP A 95 13.77 -4.36 7.58
CA ASP A 95 13.55 -5.23 8.74
C ASP A 95 13.19 -6.64 8.28
N SER A 96 14.14 -7.57 8.42
CA SER A 96 13.96 -8.95 7.98
C SER A 96 12.87 -9.70 8.74
N LYS A 97 12.41 -9.19 9.87
CA LYS A 97 11.36 -9.80 10.68
C LYS A 97 9.95 -9.43 10.21
N ILE A 98 9.85 -8.41 9.36
CA ILE A 98 8.55 -7.93 8.87
C ILE A 98 8.31 -8.44 7.46
N ARG A 99 7.15 -9.09 7.27
CA ARG A 99 6.69 -9.51 5.94
C ARG A 99 5.48 -8.68 5.56
N LEU A 100 5.50 -8.14 4.35
CA LEU A 100 4.41 -7.30 3.84
C LEU A 100 3.46 -8.10 2.94
N GLU A 101 3.95 -9.15 2.31
CA GLU A 101 3.12 -9.98 1.45
C GLU A 101 2.11 -10.79 2.25
N ALA A 102 0.91 -10.92 1.71
CA ALA A 102 -0.22 -11.63 2.33
C ALA A 102 -0.67 -11.02 3.65
N LYS A 103 -0.32 -9.75 3.91
CA LYS A 103 -0.65 -9.06 5.14
C LYS A 103 -1.39 -7.76 4.87
N PHE A 104 -2.30 -7.43 5.77
CA PHE A 104 -2.85 -6.08 5.91
C PHE A 104 -2.06 -5.40 7.01
N THR A 105 -1.22 -4.44 6.63
CA THR A 105 -0.33 -3.75 7.56
C THR A 105 -0.88 -2.37 7.87
N VAL A 106 -1.11 -2.09 9.14
CA VAL A 106 -1.48 -0.75 9.60
C VAL A 106 -0.22 -0.09 10.12
N ALA A 107 0.27 0.91 9.40
CA ALA A 107 1.52 1.60 9.69
C ALA A 107 1.23 2.91 10.39
N GLY A 108 1.30 2.91 11.72
CA GLY A 108 1.16 4.11 12.53
C GLY A 108 2.52 4.68 12.91
N ARG A 109 2.55 5.88 13.51
CA ARG A 109 3.82 6.50 13.91
C ARG A 109 4.53 5.75 15.02
N GLU A 110 3.76 5.25 15.98
CA GLU A 110 4.31 4.61 17.19
C GLU A 110 4.05 3.11 17.22
N ARG A 111 3.25 2.61 16.27
CA ARG A 111 2.79 1.24 16.33
C ARG A 111 2.57 0.67 14.94
N LEU A 112 3.06 -0.54 14.73
CA LEU A 112 2.82 -1.32 13.54
C LEU A 112 1.93 -2.50 13.88
N ARG A 113 0.86 -2.71 13.12
CA ARG A 113 -0.01 -3.88 13.29
C ARG A 113 -0.13 -4.60 11.97
N GLN A 114 -0.19 -5.92 12.04
CA GLN A 114 -0.40 -6.74 10.85
C GLN A 114 -1.43 -7.82 11.14
N ARG A 115 -2.25 -8.11 10.14
CA ARG A 115 -3.14 -9.26 10.17
C ARG A 115 -3.11 -9.96 8.82
N PRO A 116 -3.36 -11.29 8.77
CA PRO A 116 -3.35 -12.01 7.50
C PRO A 116 -4.47 -11.51 6.58
N LEU A 117 -4.16 -11.42 5.29
CA LEU A 117 -5.20 -11.22 4.29
C LEU A 117 -5.95 -12.52 4.05
N PRO A 118 -7.25 -12.47 3.69
CA PRO A 118 -8.00 -13.65 3.31
C PRO A 118 -7.36 -14.31 2.08
N LYS A 119 -7.53 -15.60 1.97
CA LYS A 119 -7.02 -16.36 0.82
C LYS A 119 -7.95 -16.27 -0.39
#